data_38f1408a3ab2d48e43676c0664969acd
#
_entry.id   38f1408a3ab2d48e43676c0664969acd
#
_cell.length_a   1.000
_cell.length_b   1.000
_cell.length_c   1.000
_cell.angle_alpha   90.00
_cell.angle_beta   90.00
_cell.angle_gamma   90.00
#
_symmetry.space_group_name_H-M   'P 1'
#
loop_
_entity.id
_entity.type
_entity.pdbx_description
1 polymer ?
#
loop_
_entity_poly.entity_id
_entity_poly.type
_entity_poly.pdbx_seq_one_letter_code
_entity_poly.pdbx_strand_id
1 'polypeptide(L)'
;MQPQNLPPRDDPVTAAALAARAGDPAAAARFVRATQADVWRLCAHLGDPGEAQDLAQETYLRAFRALPAFAARSGARTWLLAIARRVCADAVRERRRRPRLDLTADLPDAPGQGADLGDGLALRQAVAALHPDRRDAFVLTQLVGLSYPEAAEVCGCPIGTIRSRVARARADLVGGLAERRLSAPGAG
;
A
#
# COMPACT_ATOMS: atom_id res chain seq x y z
N MET A 1 7.19 -27.58 -5.26
CA MET A 1 7.18 -26.83 -6.55
C MET A 1 5.86 -26.07 -6.56
N GLN A 2 5.87 -24.78 -6.23
CA GLN A 2 4.65 -23.95 -6.18
C GLN A 2 4.24 -23.60 -7.62
N PRO A 3 2.94 -23.61 -7.97
CA PRO A 3 2.50 -23.14 -9.27
C PRO A 3 2.86 -21.65 -9.35
N GLN A 4 3.70 -21.32 -10.32
CA GLN A 4 4.01 -19.94 -10.65
C GLN A 4 2.70 -19.27 -11.07
N ASN A 5 2.26 -18.28 -10.30
CA ASN A 5 1.13 -17.43 -10.67
C ASN A 5 1.60 -16.55 -11.83
N LEU A 6 1.64 -17.10 -13.04
CA LEU A 6 1.92 -16.32 -14.24
C LEU A 6 0.80 -15.28 -14.34
N PRO A 7 1.15 -14.00 -14.54
CA PRO A 7 0.13 -12.99 -14.81
C PRO A 7 -0.66 -13.45 -16.03
N PRO A 8 -1.99 -13.27 -16.05
CA PRO A 8 -2.76 -13.55 -17.25
C PRO A 8 -2.10 -12.76 -18.40
N ARG A 9 -1.87 -13.42 -19.52
CA ARG A 9 -1.20 -12.82 -20.71
C ARG A 9 -1.94 -11.58 -21.22
N ASP A 10 -3.18 -11.39 -20.77
CA ASP A 10 -4.08 -10.28 -21.13
C ASP A 10 -4.17 -9.18 -20.06
N ASP A 11 -3.30 -9.18 -19.04
CA ASP A 11 -3.29 -8.10 -18.05
C ASP A 11 -2.84 -6.77 -18.69
N PRO A 12 -3.74 -5.79 -18.87
CA PRO A 12 -3.45 -4.55 -19.56
C PRO A 12 -2.39 -3.70 -18.87
N VAL A 13 -2.24 -3.84 -17.55
CA VAL A 13 -1.22 -3.11 -16.77
C VAL A 13 0.16 -3.68 -17.07
N THR A 14 0.27 -5.00 -17.14
CA THR A 14 1.54 -5.67 -17.50
C THR A 14 1.90 -5.40 -18.96
N ALA A 15 0.93 -5.43 -19.88
CA ALA A 15 1.16 -5.07 -21.29
C ALA A 15 1.66 -3.62 -21.44
N ALA A 16 1.07 -2.66 -20.69
CA ALA A 16 1.51 -1.27 -20.70
C ALA A 16 2.94 -1.12 -20.13
N ALA A 17 3.29 -1.84 -19.06
CA ALA A 17 4.64 -1.81 -18.50
C ALA A 17 5.68 -2.39 -19.48
N LEU A 18 5.37 -3.47 -20.18
CA LEU A 18 6.26 -4.06 -21.19
C LEU A 18 6.47 -3.14 -22.39
N ALA A 19 5.41 -2.48 -22.89
CA ALA A 19 5.52 -1.49 -23.97
C ALA A 19 6.31 -0.25 -23.51
N ALA A 20 6.10 0.22 -22.28
CA ALA A 20 6.89 1.31 -21.70
C ALA A 20 8.37 0.95 -21.59
N ARG A 21 8.69 -0.30 -21.22
CA ARG A 21 10.06 -0.83 -21.22
C ARG A 21 10.70 -0.79 -22.61
N ALA A 22 9.91 -0.99 -23.65
CA ALA A 22 10.36 -0.91 -25.05
C ALA A 22 10.50 0.53 -25.56
N GLY A 23 10.21 1.55 -24.71
CA GLY A 23 10.38 2.96 -25.05
C GLY A 23 9.11 3.69 -25.50
N ASP A 24 7.92 3.09 -25.37
CA ASP A 24 6.64 3.75 -25.67
C ASP A 24 6.23 4.71 -24.54
N PRO A 25 6.29 6.05 -24.73
CA PRO A 25 5.91 7.02 -23.70
C PRO A 25 4.40 7.03 -23.41
N ALA A 26 3.56 6.69 -24.40
CA ALA A 26 2.13 6.61 -24.22
C ALA A 26 1.77 5.40 -23.35
N ALA A 27 2.49 4.27 -23.49
CA ALA A 27 2.35 3.12 -22.63
C ALA A 27 2.81 3.41 -21.18
N ALA A 28 3.89 4.17 -21.00
CA ALA A 28 4.32 4.63 -19.68
C ALA A 28 3.23 5.45 -19.00
N ALA A 29 2.61 6.39 -19.72
CA ALA A 29 1.49 7.17 -19.19
C ALA A 29 0.26 6.30 -18.88
N ARG A 30 -0.05 5.27 -19.67
CA ARG A 30 -1.12 4.31 -19.38
C ARG A 30 -0.83 3.50 -18.11
N PHE A 31 0.41 3.02 -17.98
CA PHE A 31 0.85 2.28 -16.78
C PHE A 31 0.69 3.11 -15.50
N VAL A 32 1.15 4.38 -15.51
CA VAL A 32 0.98 5.29 -14.36
C VAL A 32 -0.50 5.49 -14.05
N ARG A 33 -1.32 5.88 -15.06
CA ARG A 33 -2.77 6.11 -14.84
C ARG A 33 -3.49 4.89 -14.27
N ALA A 34 -3.12 3.69 -14.70
CA ALA A 34 -3.76 2.46 -14.23
C ALA A 34 -3.39 2.07 -12.80
N THR A 35 -2.26 2.59 -12.28
CA THR A 35 -1.71 2.15 -10.99
C THR A 35 -1.63 3.25 -9.93
N GLN A 36 -1.78 4.52 -10.30
CA GLN A 36 -1.55 5.67 -9.41
C GLN A 36 -2.44 5.65 -8.15
N ALA A 37 -3.70 5.25 -8.29
CA ALA A 37 -4.63 5.20 -7.15
C ALA A 37 -4.19 4.15 -6.11
N ASP A 38 -3.70 3.00 -6.58
CA ASP A 38 -3.25 1.92 -5.70
C ASP A 38 -1.93 2.26 -5.02
N VAL A 39 -0.97 2.84 -5.77
CA VAL A 39 0.31 3.30 -5.23
C VAL A 39 0.08 4.38 -4.18
N TRP A 40 -0.74 5.39 -4.49
CA TRP A 40 -1.06 6.45 -3.53
C TRP A 40 -1.73 5.90 -2.27
N ARG A 41 -2.74 5.03 -2.45
CA ARG A 41 -3.46 4.40 -1.33
C ARG A 41 -2.51 3.60 -0.44
N LEU A 42 -1.59 2.83 -1.04
CA LEU A 42 -0.59 2.09 -0.29
C LEU A 42 0.32 3.04 0.51
N CYS A 43 0.83 4.09 -0.14
CA CYS A 43 1.72 5.07 0.50
C CYS A 43 1.04 5.82 1.65
N ALA A 44 -0.24 6.19 1.49
CA ALA A 44 -1.02 6.86 2.51
C ALA A 44 -1.27 6.01 3.77
N HIS A 45 -1.28 4.68 3.63
CA HIS A 45 -1.53 3.77 4.76
C HIS A 45 -0.27 3.11 5.33
N LEU A 46 0.80 2.94 4.56
CA LEU A 46 2.06 2.34 5.02
C LEU A 46 3.13 3.37 5.36
N GLY A 47 3.10 4.53 4.72
CA GLY A 47 3.94 5.69 5.01
C GLY A 47 3.27 6.67 5.96
N ASP A 48 3.66 7.93 5.85
CA ASP A 48 2.94 9.05 6.45
C ASP A 48 1.92 9.59 5.45
N PRO A 49 0.67 9.83 5.86
CA PRO A 49 -0.36 10.39 4.96
C PRO A 49 0.05 11.72 4.33
N GLY A 50 0.74 12.60 5.07
CA GLY A 50 1.24 13.88 4.56
C GLY A 50 2.32 13.75 3.49
N GLU A 51 3.05 12.63 3.47
CA GLU A 51 4.11 12.35 2.49
C GLU A 51 3.66 11.37 1.39
N ALA A 52 2.39 10.98 1.36
CA ALA A 52 1.90 9.94 0.46
C ALA A 52 2.18 10.25 -1.02
N GLN A 53 2.10 11.52 -1.43
CA GLN A 53 2.39 11.95 -2.80
C GLN A 53 3.88 11.85 -3.13
N ASP A 54 4.75 12.26 -2.22
CA ASP A 54 6.20 12.19 -2.42
C ASP A 54 6.67 10.73 -2.46
N LEU A 55 6.11 9.87 -1.60
CA LEU A 55 6.38 8.44 -1.59
C LEU A 55 5.89 7.76 -2.89
N ALA A 56 4.73 8.18 -3.41
CA ALA A 56 4.23 7.69 -4.68
C ALA A 56 5.15 8.13 -5.83
N GLN A 57 5.60 9.37 -5.85
CA GLN A 57 6.53 9.88 -6.85
C GLN A 57 7.88 9.13 -6.80
N GLU A 58 8.46 8.94 -5.61
CA GLU A 58 9.68 8.16 -5.41
C GLU A 58 9.50 6.70 -5.87
N THR A 59 8.31 6.14 -5.63
CA THR A 59 7.96 4.79 -6.12
C THR A 59 8.08 4.72 -7.64
N TYR A 60 7.49 5.67 -8.37
CA TYR A 60 7.58 5.69 -9.84
C TYR A 60 9.01 5.95 -10.33
N LEU A 61 9.77 6.82 -9.68
CA LEU A 61 11.18 7.05 -10.02
C LEU A 61 11.98 5.74 -9.90
N ARG A 62 11.82 4.98 -8.80
CA ARG A 62 12.47 3.67 -8.64
C ARG A 62 11.93 2.65 -9.64
N ALA A 63 10.63 2.64 -9.89
CA ALA A 63 10.03 1.72 -10.85
C ALA A 63 10.55 1.95 -12.27
N PHE A 64 10.60 3.18 -12.76
CA PHE A 64 11.11 3.47 -14.09
C PHE A 64 12.61 3.18 -14.24
N ARG A 65 13.41 3.38 -13.19
CA ARG A 65 14.82 2.95 -13.18
C ARG A 65 14.96 1.42 -13.25
N ALA A 66 14.06 0.69 -12.61
CA ALA A 66 14.08 -0.78 -12.58
C ALA A 66 13.32 -1.42 -13.76
N LEU A 67 12.54 -0.66 -14.51
CA LEU A 67 11.69 -1.13 -15.60
C LEU A 67 12.46 -1.88 -16.72
N PRO A 68 13.69 -1.48 -17.11
CA PRO A 68 14.47 -2.23 -18.10
C PRO A 68 14.72 -3.69 -17.70
N ALA A 69 14.83 -3.97 -16.39
CA ALA A 69 15.04 -5.32 -15.85
C ALA A 69 13.72 -6.06 -15.52
N PHE A 70 12.56 -5.44 -15.72
CA PHE A 70 11.28 -6.06 -15.44
C PHE A 70 11.03 -7.25 -16.38
N ALA A 71 11.01 -8.46 -15.82
CA ALA A 71 10.91 -9.71 -16.58
C ALA A 71 9.48 -10.29 -16.64
N ALA A 72 8.47 -9.57 -16.16
CA ALA A 72 7.07 -10.01 -16.10
C ALA A 72 6.87 -11.40 -15.45
N ARG A 73 7.68 -11.72 -14.42
CA ARG A 73 7.53 -12.95 -13.64
C ARG A 73 6.30 -12.88 -12.72
N SER A 74 5.87 -11.67 -12.38
CA SER A 74 4.60 -11.34 -11.72
C SER A 74 3.91 -10.23 -12.49
N GLY A 75 2.64 -9.95 -12.17
CA GLY A 75 1.93 -8.81 -12.73
C GLY A 75 2.66 -7.49 -12.43
N ALA A 76 2.67 -6.58 -13.41
CA ALA A 76 3.36 -5.30 -13.24
C ALA A 76 2.81 -4.47 -12.07
N ARG A 77 1.51 -4.60 -11.76
CA ARG A 77 0.86 -4.00 -10.59
C ARG A 77 1.47 -4.55 -9.29
N THR A 78 1.59 -5.86 -9.15
CA THR A 78 2.18 -6.53 -7.97
C THR A 78 3.65 -6.14 -7.81
N TRP A 79 4.43 -6.15 -8.91
CA TRP A 79 5.82 -5.70 -8.92
C TRP A 79 5.97 -4.25 -8.48
N LEU A 80 5.13 -3.33 -8.98
CA LEU A 80 5.16 -1.93 -8.61
C LEU A 80 4.82 -1.73 -7.12
N LEU A 81 3.80 -2.42 -6.61
CA LEU A 81 3.41 -2.35 -5.21
C LEU A 81 4.47 -2.92 -4.26
N ALA A 82 5.27 -3.89 -4.71
CA ALA A 82 6.44 -4.33 -3.96
C ALA A 82 7.52 -3.24 -3.85
N ILE A 83 7.71 -2.41 -4.89
CA ILE A 83 8.58 -1.24 -4.84
C ILE A 83 8.00 -0.20 -3.90
N ALA A 84 6.71 0.13 -4.01
CA ALA A 84 6.03 1.11 -3.15
C ALA A 84 6.14 0.74 -1.66
N ARG A 85 5.90 -0.54 -1.31
CA ARG A 85 6.06 -1.03 0.06
C ARG A 85 7.48 -0.81 0.59
N ARG A 86 8.51 -1.04 -0.23
CA ARG A 86 9.91 -0.81 0.17
C ARG A 86 10.19 0.67 0.38
N VAL A 87 9.69 1.54 -0.51
CA VAL A 87 9.81 3.00 -0.37
C VAL A 87 9.20 3.45 0.96
N CYS A 88 7.99 3.02 1.28
CA CYS A 88 7.34 3.34 2.56
C CYS A 88 8.15 2.82 3.76
N ALA A 89 8.66 1.59 3.70
CA ALA A 89 9.47 1.01 4.77
C ALA A 89 10.80 1.77 4.97
N ASP A 90 11.42 2.26 3.88
CA ASP A 90 12.63 3.10 3.94
C ASP A 90 12.32 4.44 4.61
N ALA A 91 11.24 5.11 4.22
CA ALA A 91 10.82 6.38 4.79
C ALA A 91 10.51 6.26 6.30
N VAL A 92 9.80 5.22 6.71
CA VAL A 92 9.51 4.96 8.14
C VAL A 92 10.81 4.73 8.94
N ARG A 93 11.78 3.97 8.37
CA ARG A 93 13.07 3.75 9.01
C ARG A 93 13.87 5.05 9.15
N GLU A 94 13.90 5.88 8.11
CA GLU A 94 14.60 7.16 8.10
C GLU A 94 14.02 8.13 9.14
N ARG A 95 12.68 8.22 9.21
CA ARG A 95 12.00 9.05 10.21
C ARG A 95 12.33 8.63 11.64
N ARG A 96 12.40 7.32 11.90
CA ARG A 96 12.77 6.80 13.24
C ARG A 96 14.21 7.12 13.63
N ARG A 97 15.10 7.36 12.66
CA ARG A 97 16.50 7.74 12.91
C ARG A 97 16.67 9.23 13.17
N ARG A 98 15.79 10.08 12.62
CA ARG A 98 15.83 11.53 12.87
C ARG A 98 15.26 11.84 14.22
N PRO A 99 15.94 12.68 15.06
CA PRO A 99 15.34 13.18 16.29
C PRO A 99 14.02 13.90 15.95
N ARG A 100 12.97 13.63 16.70
CA ARG A 100 11.68 14.32 16.57
C ARG A 100 11.91 15.81 16.89
N LEU A 101 11.96 16.65 15.89
CA LEU A 101 11.52 18.02 16.02
C LEU A 101 9.99 17.95 15.99
N ASP A 102 9.37 18.26 17.14
CA ASP A 102 7.92 18.32 17.28
C ASP A 102 7.35 19.36 16.31
N LEU A 103 6.88 18.89 15.18
CA LEU A 103 5.97 19.63 14.31
C LEU A 103 4.67 18.85 14.34
N THR A 104 3.69 19.37 15.07
CA THR A 104 2.28 19.01 14.96
C THR A 104 1.85 19.30 13.53
N ALA A 105 1.98 18.31 12.64
CA ALA A 105 1.48 18.42 11.28
C ALA A 105 0.00 18.10 11.32
N ASP A 106 -0.84 19.10 11.12
CA ASP A 106 -2.22 18.94 10.74
C ASP A 106 -2.30 18.01 9.51
N LEU A 107 -3.10 16.95 9.62
CA LEU A 107 -3.32 15.98 8.57
C LEU A 107 -4.05 16.66 7.40
N PRO A 108 -3.45 16.77 6.20
CA PRO A 108 -4.20 17.27 5.06
C PRO A 108 -5.30 16.27 4.67
N ASP A 109 -6.49 16.79 4.47
CA ASP A 109 -7.63 16.03 3.95
C ASP A 109 -7.28 15.40 2.59
N ALA A 110 -7.46 14.08 2.50
CA ALA A 110 -7.33 13.37 1.23
C ALA A 110 -8.42 13.84 0.25
N PRO A 111 -8.10 14.21 -0.98
CA PRO A 111 -9.11 14.55 -1.96
C PRO A 111 -9.92 13.31 -2.35
N GLY A 112 -11.21 13.30 -2.07
CA GLY A 112 -12.20 12.45 -2.71
C GLY A 112 -12.56 11.17 -1.97
N GLN A 113 -13.60 11.25 -1.19
CA GLN A 113 -14.85 10.49 -1.19
C GLN A 113 -15.58 10.82 0.11
N GLY A 114 -16.78 11.41 -0.03
CA GLY A 114 -17.67 11.72 1.06
C GLY A 114 -18.14 10.44 1.75
N ALA A 115 -17.48 10.12 2.85
CA ALA A 115 -17.96 9.22 3.87
C ALA A 115 -17.56 9.85 5.20
N ASP A 116 -18.50 9.95 6.08
CA ASP A 116 -18.46 10.40 7.47
C ASP A 116 -17.03 10.65 8.01
N LEU A 117 -16.60 11.91 8.06
CA LEU A 117 -15.21 12.32 8.35
C LEU A 117 -14.67 11.75 9.68
N GLY A 118 -15.57 11.44 10.63
CA GLY A 118 -15.21 10.86 11.93
C GLY A 118 -14.81 9.38 11.84
N ASP A 119 -15.60 8.56 11.17
CA ASP A 119 -15.35 7.10 11.08
C ASP A 119 -14.15 6.79 10.20
N GLY A 120 -13.92 7.57 9.14
CA GLY A 120 -12.75 7.41 8.26
C GLY A 120 -11.42 7.72 8.96
N LEU A 121 -11.38 8.72 9.83
CA LEU A 121 -10.19 9.07 10.62
C LEU A 121 -9.91 8.00 11.68
N ALA A 122 -10.94 7.54 12.39
CA ALA A 122 -10.83 6.50 13.40
C ALA A 122 -10.30 5.18 12.79
N LEU A 123 -10.81 4.79 11.62
CA LEU A 123 -10.32 3.60 10.91
C LEU A 123 -8.85 3.76 10.47
N ARG A 124 -8.48 4.91 9.92
CA ARG A 124 -7.07 5.17 9.55
C ARG A 124 -6.14 5.06 10.75
N GLN A 125 -6.50 5.65 11.88
CA GLN A 125 -5.73 5.56 13.12
C GLN A 125 -5.64 4.13 13.63
N ALA A 126 -6.72 3.36 13.57
CA ALA A 126 -6.73 1.95 13.96
C ALA A 126 -5.81 1.12 13.07
N VAL A 127 -5.85 1.33 11.75
CA VAL A 127 -4.93 0.67 10.80
C VAL A 127 -3.47 1.07 11.07
N ALA A 128 -3.20 2.34 11.35
CA ALA A 128 -1.86 2.83 11.67
C ALA A 128 -1.30 2.23 12.98
N ALA A 129 -2.16 1.87 13.92
CA ALA A 129 -1.80 1.23 15.19
C ALA A 129 -1.48 -0.27 15.06
N LEU A 130 -1.84 -0.92 13.95
CA LEU A 130 -1.52 -2.33 13.71
C LEU A 130 0.00 -2.57 13.72
N HIS A 131 0.39 -3.76 14.19
CA HIS A 131 1.78 -4.22 14.00
C HIS A 131 2.16 -4.14 12.50
N PRO A 132 3.35 -3.65 12.13
CA PRO A 132 3.73 -3.36 10.74
C PRO A 132 3.42 -4.49 9.75
N ASP A 133 3.77 -5.73 10.09
CA ASP A 133 3.51 -6.89 9.22
C ASP A 133 2.02 -7.19 9.01
N ARG A 134 1.19 -6.95 10.04
CA ARG A 134 -0.27 -7.12 9.96
C ARG A 134 -0.88 -6.00 9.15
N ARG A 135 -0.38 -4.76 9.33
CA ARG A 135 -0.79 -3.59 8.56
C ARG A 135 -0.49 -3.78 7.07
N ASP A 136 0.72 -4.20 6.70
CA ASP A 136 1.08 -4.49 5.31
C ASP A 136 0.11 -5.48 4.67
N ALA A 137 -0.11 -6.63 5.32
CA ALA A 137 -1.00 -7.67 4.79
C ALA A 137 -2.46 -7.17 4.68
N PHE A 138 -2.95 -6.41 5.66
CA PHE A 138 -4.28 -5.84 5.68
C PHE A 138 -4.46 -4.80 4.58
N VAL A 139 -3.56 -3.84 4.48
CA VAL A 139 -3.62 -2.75 3.48
C VAL A 139 -3.58 -3.33 2.07
N LEU A 140 -2.63 -4.22 1.79
CA LEU A 140 -2.50 -4.83 0.46
C LEU A 140 -3.75 -5.61 0.04
N THR A 141 -4.37 -6.36 0.95
CA THR A 141 -5.49 -7.23 0.62
C THR A 141 -6.85 -6.56 0.75
N GLN A 142 -7.07 -5.71 1.76
CA GLN A 142 -8.38 -5.15 2.07
C GLN A 142 -8.58 -3.74 1.50
N LEU A 143 -7.53 -2.96 1.36
CA LEU A 143 -7.62 -1.57 0.89
C LEU A 143 -7.14 -1.42 -0.56
N VAL A 144 -6.08 -2.10 -0.95
CA VAL A 144 -5.56 -2.09 -2.33
C VAL A 144 -6.22 -3.19 -3.18
N GLY A 145 -6.73 -4.26 -2.56
CA GLY A 145 -7.49 -5.31 -3.25
C GLY A 145 -6.62 -6.36 -3.95
N LEU A 146 -5.40 -6.59 -3.49
CA LEU A 146 -4.60 -7.71 -3.97
C LEU A 146 -5.17 -9.05 -3.47
N SER A 147 -5.08 -10.07 -4.30
CA SER A 147 -5.27 -11.44 -3.87
C SER A 147 -4.21 -11.86 -2.84
N TYR A 148 -4.47 -12.89 -2.04
CA TYR A 148 -3.50 -13.38 -1.07
C TYR A 148 -2.18 -13.86 -1.70
N PRO A 149 -2.19 -14.54 -2.88
CA PRO A 149 -0.95 -14.85 -3.59
C PRO A 149 -0.14 -13.59 -3.97
N GLU A 150 -0.78 -12.56 -4.55
CA GLU A 150 -0.11 -11.31 -4.93
C GLU A 150 0.45 -10.57 -3.70
N ALA A 151 -0.32 -10.48 -2.60
CA ALA A 151 0.15 -9.89 -1.36
C ALA A 151 1.34 -10.68 -0.76
N ALA A 152 1.37 -11.99 -0.92
CA ALA A 152 2.49 -12.84 -0.51
C ALA A 152 3.76 -12.54 -1.31
N GLU A 153 3.64 -12.31 -2.63
CA GLU A 153 4.75 -11.87 -3.48
C GLU A 153 5.26 -10.49 -3.04
N VAL A 154 4.36 -9.51 -2.84
CA VAL A 154 4.73 -8.16 -2.39
C VAL A 154 5.44 -8.18 -1.04
N CYS A 155 4.97 -9.01 -0.10
CA CYS A 155 5.54 -9.13 1.24
C CYS A 155 6.78 -10.06 1.29
N GLY A 156 7.03 -10.87 0.26
CA GLY A 156 8.10 -11.86 0.25
C GLY A 156 7.91 -12.96 1.31
N CYS A 157 6.67 -13.43 1.52
CA CYS A 157 6.35 -14.43 2.53
C CYS A 157 5.34 -15.47 2.00
N PRO A 158 5.19 -16.63 2.66
CA PRO A 158 4.20 -17.64 2.28
C PRO A 158 2.76 -17.12 2.35
N ILE A 159 1.87 -17.62 1.48
CA ILE A 159 0.44 -17.26 1.45
C ILE A 159 -0.25 -17.51 2.81
N GLY A 160 0.12 -18.60 3.50
CA GLY A 160 -0.40 -18.91 4.84
C GLY A 160 -0.06 -17.84 5.87
N THR A 161 1.11 -17.17 5.71
CA THR A 161 1.53 -16.04 6.55
C THR A 161 0.63 -14.82 6.30
N ILE A 162 0.29 -14.51 5.05
CA ILE A 162 -0.66 -13.44 4.73
C ILE A 162 -2.03 -13.73 5.35
N ARG A 163 -2.56 -14.95 5.21
CA ARG A 163 -3.85 -15.36 5.80
C ARG A 163 -3.87 -15.10 7.31
N SER A 164 -2.84 -15.56 8.03
CA SER A 164 -2.75 -15.39 9.48
C SER A 164 -2.58 -13.94 9.90
N ARG A 165 -1.79 -13.13 9.15
CA ARG A 165 -1.61 -11.71 9.40
C ARG A 165 -2.90 -10.93 9.21
N VAL A 166 -3.67 -11.19 8.13
CA VAL A 166 -4.97 -10.56 7.87
C VAL A 166 -5.99 -10.93 8.94
N ALA A 167 -6.07 -12.20 9.34
CA ALA A 167 -6.98 -12.64 10.41
C ALA A 167 -6.68 -11.92 11.74
N ARG A 168 -5.39 -11.83 12.13
CA ARG A 168 -4.98 -11.12 13.34
C ARG A 168 -5.21 -9.61 13.22
N ALA A 169 -4.93 -8.99 12.06
CA ALA A 169 -5.21 -7.57 11.84
C ALA A 169 -6.70 -7.26 12.04
N ARG A 170 -7.59 -8.11 11.52
CA ARG A 170 -9.04 -7.95 11.73
C ARG A 170 -9.43 -8.05 13.21
N ALA A 171 -8.87 -9.01 13.94
CA ALA A 171 -9.12 -9.15 15.38
C ALA A 171 -8.64 -7.93 16.15
N ASP A 172 -7.43 -7.42 15.86
CA ASP A 172 -6.88 -6.21 16.48
C ASP A 172 -7.76 -4.98 16.22
N LEU A 173 -8.26 -4.82 14.98
CA LEU A 173 -9.13 -3.70 14.60
C LEU A 173 -10.48 -3.76 15.32
N VAL A 174 -11.09 -4.95 15.42
CA VAL A 174 -12.37 -5.13 16.14
C VAL A 174 -12.18 -4.83 17.63
N GLY A 175 -11.11 -5.35 18.25
CA GLY A 175 -10.79 -5.09 19.66
C GLY A 175 -10.53 -3.60 19.92
N GLY A 176 -9.69 -2.96 19.13
CA GLY A 176 -9.35 -1.54 19.30
C GLY A 176 -10.53 -0.58 19.04
N LEU A 177 -11.45 -0.93 18.14
CA LEU A 177 -12.67 -0.15 17.92
C LEU A 177 -13.68 -0.32 19.08
N ALA A 178 -13.78 -1.52 19.66
CA ALA A 178 -14.64 -1.77 20.83
C ALA A 178 -14.14 -0.99 22.07
N GLU A 179 -12.85 -0.99 22.34
CA GLU A 179 -12.26 -0.24 23.46
C GLU A 179 -12.47 1.28 23.29
N ARG A 180 -12.33 1.83 22.09
CA ARG A 180 -12.56 3.26 21.83
C ARG A 180 -14.03 3.66 22.02
N ARG A 181 -14.99 2.79 21.66
CA ARG A 181 -16.42 3.03 21.90
C ARG A 181 -16.77 3.06 23.40
N LEU A 182 -16.09 2.23 24.19
CA LEU A 182 -16.27 2.17 25.64
C LEU A 182 -15.61 3.37 26.36
N SER A 183 -14.54 3.95 25.75
CA SER A 183 -13.79 5.07 26.31
C SER A 183 -14.28 6.44 25.84
N ALA A 184 -15.25 6.50 24.91
CA ALA A 184 -15.87 7.75 24.51
C ALA A 184 -16.79 8.21 25.64
N PRO A 185 -16.60 9.44 26.24
CA PRO A 185 -17.50 9.96 27.26
C PRO A 185 -18.87 10.08 26.62
N GLY A 186 -19.87 9.46 27.25
CA GLY A 186 -21.24 9.44 26.78
C GLY A 186 -21.72 10.85 26.45
N ALA A 187 -22.21 11.03 25.22
CA ALA A 187 -23.02 12.18 24.88
C ALA A 187 -24.34 12.04 25.64
N GLY A 188 -24.43 12.70 26.78
CA GLY A 188 -25.63 12.94 27.55
C GLY A 188 -26.20 14.30 27.14
#